data_551aa36213eb4206ec6f3a4c5b0dc026
#
_entry.id   551aa36213eb4206ec6f3a4c5b0dc026
#
_cell.length_a   1.000
_cell.length_b   1.000
_cell.length_c   1.000
_cell.angle_alpha   90.00
_cell.angle_beta   90.00
_cell.angle_gamma   90.00
#
_symmetry.space_group_name_H-M   'P 1'
#
loop_
_entity.id
_entity.type
_entity.pdbx_description
1 polymer ?
#
loop_
_entity_poly.entity_id
_entity_poly.type
_entity_poly.pdbx_seq_one_letter_code
_entity_poly.pdbx_strand_id
1 'polypeptide(L)'
;MNAAPQRFASVDALRGLTVAAMLLVNTPGDWGHVYAPLLHADWHGCTPTDLVFPFFLFVVGVSIALGIVPRMEQGADPRALHRAIASRGLRIIALGLLLHLAAWWAYDLPHYRPWGVLQRIGLCFMIAAPLAMHLRPRAQWALAGAILLAWWALLAPGGHAEFHNLADRIDTALFAPHTYIHDPATGLGRDPEGMMSTLPAIASVLLGVRVGDWLRRGQLRSLLLAALAMLAAGALWSLAMPLNKALWTSSFVLWTGGWAALALCLAHLLIDRRGWPAIGRSFGVNAITAYAGSALLVCLLAAVGWWGPIYQHGFAGWMTPRFGPYVPSLAFALAFVALWWGIVAWMDRRGWRLKI
;
A
#
# COMPACT_ATOMS: atom_id res chain seq x y z
N MET A 1 4.65 -0.15 -36.39
CA MET A 1 5.62 0.39 -35.40
C MET A 1 4.97 0.26 -34.00
N ASN A 2 5.44 -0.66 -33.16
CA ASN A 2 4.94 -0.80 -31.81
C ASN A 2 5.42 0.42 -30.99
N ALA A 3 4.52 1.36 -30.72
CA ALA A 3 4.82 2.46 -29.81
C ALA A 3 5.17 1.85 -28.44
N ALA A 4 6.35 2.19 -27.90
CA ALA A 4 6.73 1.78 -26.57
C ALA A 4 5.65 2.26 -25.57
N PRO A 5 5.30 1.48 -24.53
CA PRO A 5 4.28 1.87 -23.58
C PRO A 5 4.64 3.23 -22.96
N GLN A 6 3.72 4.17 -23.01
CA GLN A 6 3.92 5.52 -22.49
C GLN A 6 4.23 5.46 -21.00
N ARG A 7 5.43 5.91 -20.62
CA ARG A 7 5.86 5.94 -19.21
C ARG A 7 5.62 7.31 -18.63
N PHE A 8 4.89 7.39 -17.53
CA PHE A 8 4.63 8.61 -16.79
C PHE A 8 5.59 8.72 -15.60
N ALA A 9 6.42 9.75 -15.60
CA ALA A 9 7.36 10.00 -14.49
C ALA A 9 6.61 10.32 -13.19
N SER A 10 5.44 10.94 -13.29
CA SER A 10 4.53 11.20 -12.16
C SER A 10 4.09 9.92 -11.43
N VAL A 11 3.81 8.83 -12.15
CA VAL A 11 3.41 7.55 -11.53
C VAL A 11 4.58 6.92 -10.79
N ASP A 12 5.79 6.95 -11.37
CA ASP A 12 7.00 6.46 -10.70
C ASP A 12 7.33 7.33 -9.46
N ALA A 13 7.17 8.66 -9.55
CA ALA A 13 7.38 9.57 -8.43
C ALA A 13 6.36 9.32 -7.30
N LEU A 14 5.06 9.24 -7.62
CA LEU A 14 4.02 8.98 -6.63
C LEU A 14 4.24 7.64 -5.91
N ARG A 15 4.54 6.57 -6.67
CA ARG A 15 4.89 5.27 -6.10
C ARG A 15 6.07 5.37 -5.18
N GLY A 16 7.11 6.09 -5.57
CA GLY A 16 8.33 6.24 -4.79
C GLY A 16 8.13 7.07 -3.53
N LEU A 17 7.36 8.15 -3.60
CA LEU A 17 7.00 8.93 -2.41
C LEU A 17 6.17 8.09 -1.43
N THR A 18 5.27 7.24 -1.94
CA THR A 18 4.51 6.30 -1.13
C THR A 18 5.42 5.29 -0.41
N VAL A 19 6.44 4.75 -1.12
CA VAL A 19 7.43 3.85 -0.50
C VAL A 19 8.28 4.58 0.53
N ALA A 20 8.74 5.79 0.23
CA ALA A 20 9.51 6.59 1.18
C ALA A 20 8.70 6.92 2.44
N ALA A 21 7.42 7.29 2.28
CA ALA A 21 6.50 7.51 3.40
C ALA A 21 6.31 6.23 4.22
N MET A 22 6.18 5.08 3.56
CA MET A 22 6.06 3.78 4.25
C MET A 22 7.31 3.45 5.08
N LEU A 23 8.51 3.67 4.55
CA LEU A 23 9.73 3.53 5.34
C LEU A 23 9.72 4.48 6.54
N LEU A 24 9.37 5.74 6.32
CA LEU A 24 9.34 6.76 7.37
C LEU A 24 8.45 6.35 8.56
N VAL A 25 7.21 5.91 8.27
CA VAL A 25 6.24 5.60 9.31
C VAL A 25 6.45 4.24 9.97
N ASN A 26 7.17 3.32 9.32
CA ASN A 26 7.42 1.98 9.85
C ASN A 26 8.76 1.84 10.58
N THR A 27 9.60 2.87 10.61
CA THR A 27 10.93 2.81 11.24
C THR A 27 11.24 4.01 12.14
N PRO A 28 10.34 4.40 13.06
CA PRO A 28 10.68 5.39 14.07
C PRO A 28 11.84 4.89 14.94
N GLY A 29 12.64 5.78 15.45
CA GLY A 29 13.72 5.40 16.39
C GLY A 29 13.17 4.86 17.70
N ASP A 30 12.06 5.43 18.16
CA ASP A 30 11.34 5.05 19.37
C ASP A 30 9.82 5.11 19.12
N TRP A 31 9.15 3.97 19.25
CA TRP A 31 7.69 3.87 19.09
C TRP A 31 6.88 4.59 20.16
N GLY A 32 7.47 4.84 21.34
CA GLY A 32 6.84 5.63 22.40
C GLY A 32 6.78 7.13 22.08
N HIS A 33 7.56 7.60 21.12
CA HIS A 33 7.69 9.02 20.80
C HIS A 33 7.61 9.25 19.29
N VAL A 34 6.41 9.05 18.73
CA VAL A 34 6.09 9.29 17.32
C VAL A 34 5.09 10.44 17.23
N TYR A 35 5.32 11.40 16.31
CA TYR A 35 4.36 12.49 16.06
C TYR A 35 3.03 11.94 15.56
N ALA A 36 1.91 12.45 16.08
CA ALA A 36 0.56 11.96 15.79
C ALA A 36 0.22 11.77 14.29
N PRO A 37 0.62 12.66 13.35
CA PRO A 37 0.36 12.43 11.93
C PRO A 37 1.09 11.21 11.32
N LEU A 38 2.13 10.71 12.00
CA LEU A 38 2.91 9.54 11.58
C LEU A 38 2.45 8.24 12.25
N LEU A 39 1.47 8.30 13.14
CA LEU A 39 0.81 7.14 13.73
C LEU A 39 -0.42 6.75 12.88
N HIS A 40 -0.80 5.49 12.94
CA HIS A 40 -2.11 5.04 12.46
C HIS A 40 -3.23 5.54 13.38
N ALA A 41 -4.43 5.68 12.82
CA ALA A 41 -5.63 5.82 13.65
C ALA A 41 -5.77 4.57 14.55
N ASP A 42 -6.16 4.78 15.80
CA ASP A 42 -6.26 3.69 16.77
C ASP A 42 -7.22 2.59 16.27
N TRP A 43 -8.41 2.98 15.82
CA TRP A 43 -9.37 2.06 15.20
C TRP A 43 -10.14 2.76 14.06
N HIS A 44 -11.02 3.72 14.39
CA HIS A 44 -11.74 4.52 13.40
C HIS A 44 -10.99 5.82 13.10
N GLY A 45 -11.06 6.25 11.86
CA GLY A 45 -10.39 7.45 11.38
C GLY A 45 -9.45 7.18 10.22
N CYS A 46 -8.72 8.22 9.82
CA CYS A 46 -7.74 8.16 8.76
C CYS A 46 -6.69 9.25 8.98
N THR A 47 -5.51 8.86 9.40
CA THR A 47 -4.33 9.73 9.48
C THR A 47 -3.61 9.78 8.13
N PRO A 48 -2.64 10.68 7.92
CA PRO A 48 -1.77 10.65 6.75
C PRO A 48 -1.05 9.31 6.56
N THR A 49 -0.67 8.63 7.66
CA THR A 49 -0.05 7.30 7.64
C THR A 49 -0.99 6.23 7.06
N ASP A 50 -2.28 6.33 7.32
CA ASP A 50 -3.28 5.39 6.80
C ASP A 50 -3.50 5.51 5.29
N LEU A 51 -3.08 6.59 4.64
CA LEU A 51 -3.13 6.75 3.19
C LEU A 51 -2.05 5.95 2.47
N VAL A 52 -0.95 5.59 3.12
CA VAL A 52 0.25 5.02 2.48
C VAL A 52 -0.07 3.70 1.76
N PHE A 53 -0.67 2.74 2.43
CA PHE A 53 -0.95 1.43 1.83
C PHE A 53 -2.07 1.47 0.77
N PRO A 54 -3.20 2.17 0.97
CA PRO A 54 -4.19 2.39 -0.08
C PRO A 54 -3.62 3.05 -1.34
N PHE A 55 -2.75 4.05 -1.20
CA PHE A 55 -2.08 4.68 -2.33
C PHE A 55 -1.25 3.67 -3.12
N PHE A 56 -0.54 2.77 -2.42
CA PHE A 56 0.23 1.73 -3.09
C PHE A 56 -0.67 0.79 -3.91
N LEU A 57 -1.77 0.30 -3.34
CA LEU A 57 -2.75 -0.54 -4.06
C LEU A 57 -3.39 0.21 -5.24
N PHE A 58 -3.73 1.48 -5.06
CA PHE A 58 -4.24 2.32 -6.14
C PHE A 58 -3.22 2.45 -7.29
N VAL A 59 -1.94 2.69 -6.99
CA VAL A 59 -0.86 2.79 -7.99
C VAL A 59 -0.60 1.44 -8.66
N VAL A 60 -0.83 0.29 -7.99
CA VAL A 60 -0.83 -1.02 -8.64
C VAL A 60 -1.91 -1.05 -9.74
N GLY A 61 -3.12 -0.56 -9.46
CA GLY A 61 -4.18 -0.43 -10.45
C GLY A 61 -3.80 0.48 -11.62
N VAL A 62 -3.26 1.66 -11.35
CA VAL A 62 -2.71 2.56 -12.39
C VAL A 62 -1.68 1.83 -13.25
N SER A 63 -0.79 1.06 -12.62
CA SER A 63 0.25 0.31 -13.33
C SER A 63 -0.32 -0.80 -14.24
N ILE A 64 -1.43 -1.44 -13.85
CA ILE A 64 -2.18 -2.40 -14.68
C ILE A 64 -2.71 -1.69 -15.93
N ALA A 65 -3.35 -0.51 -15.77
CA ALA A 65 -3.90 0.27 -16.86
C ALA A 65 -2.84 0.76 -17.85
N LEU A 66 -1.63 1.06 -17.37
CA LEU A 66 -0.52 1.56 -18.20
C LEU A 66 0.32 0.44 -18.83
N GLY A 67 0.39 -0.73 -18.21
CA GLY A 67 1.30 -1.78 -18.65
C GLY A 67 0.63 -3.02 -19.24
N ILE A 68 -0.49 -3.47 -18.67
CA ILE A 68 -1.15 -4.72 -19.06
C ILE A 68 -2.26 -4.47 -20.07
N VAL A 69 -3.16 -3.54 -19.78
CA VAL A 69 -4.32 -3.24 -20.65
C VAL A 69 -3.89 -2.86 -22.07
N PRO A 70 -2.89 -1.98 -22.30
CA PRO A 70 -2.45 -1.65 -23.66
C PRO A 70 -1.88 -2.85 -24.43
N ARG A 71 -1.22 -3.77 -23.74
CA ARG A 71 -0.69 -4.99 -24.39
C ARG A 71 -1.82 -5.90 -24.87
N MET A 72 -2.88 -6.02 -24.07
CA MET A 72 -4.10 -6.73 -24.45
C MET A 72 -4.79 -6.06 -25.64
N GLU A 73 -4.94 -4.73 -25.61
CA GLU A 73 -5.50 -3.93 -26.72
C GLU A 73 -4.70 -4.06 -28.02
N GLN A 74 -3.38 -4.29 -27.95
CA GLN A 74 -2.47 -4.52 -29.06
C GLN A 74 -2.44 -5.97 -29.57
N GLY A 75 -3.30 -6.85 -29.05
CA GLY A 75 -3.42 -8.24 -29.50
C GLY A 75 -2.41 -9.21 -28.90
N ALA A 76 -1.79 -8.88 -27.76
CA ALA A 76 -0.94 -9.86 -27.06
C ALA A 76 -1.74 -11.09 -26.65
N ASP A 77 -1.11 -12.27 -26.68
CA ASP A 77 -1.74 -13.54 -26.27
C ASP A 77 -2.27 -13.46 -24.84
N PRO A 78 -3.60 -13.58 -24.61
CA PRO A 78 -4.19 -13.52 -23.29
C PRO A 78 -3.63 -14.58 -22.32
N ARG A 79 -3.33 -15.79 -22.82
CA ARG A 79 -2.77 -16.87 -21.99
C ARG A 79 -1.37 -16.52 -21.49
N ALA A 80 -0.55 -15.90 -22.34
CA ALA A 80 0.78 -15.43 -21.95
C ALA A 80 0.70 -14.31 -20.90
N LEU A 81 -0.26 -13.38 -21.07
CA LEU A 81 -0.51 -12.32 -20.08
C LEU A 81 -0.99 -12.89 -18.74
N HIS A 82 -1.93 -13.84 -18.74
CA HIS A 82 -2.39 -14.50 -17.52
C HIS A 82 -1.26 -15.22 -16.78
N ARG A 83 -0.42 -15.96 -17.49
CA ARG A 83 0.77 -16.63 -16.91
C ARG A 83 1.74 -15.61 -16.29
N ALA A 84 1.99 -14.51 -16.98
CA ALA A 84 2.86 -13.44 -16.46
C ALA A 84 2.26 -12.77 -15.22
N ILE A 85 0.94 -12.52 -15.17
CA ILE A 85 0.23 -11.97 -14.03
C ILE A 85 0.32 -12.94 -12.82
N ALA A 86 -0.01 -14.22 -13.04
CA ALA A 86 0.05 -15.23 -11.99
C ALA A 86 1.48 -15.39 -11.43
N SER A 87 2.47 -15.55 -12.31
CA SER A 87 3.88 -15.67 -11.92
C SER A 87 4.36 -14.46 -11.11
N ARG A 88 3.99 -13.24 -11.54
CA ARG A 88 4.36 -12.02 -10.81
C ARG A 88 3.67 -11.93 -9.46
N GLY A 89 2.36 -12.19 -9.41
CA GLY A 89 1.60 -12.16 -8.16
C GLY A 89 2.11 -13.18 -7.14
N LEU A 90 2.37 -14.42 -7.59
CA LEU A 90 2.93 -15.48 -6.74
C LEU A 90 4.32 -15.11 -6.20
N ARG A 91 5.20 -14.51 -7.02
CA ARG A 91 6.51 -14.05 -6.55
C ARG A 91 6.40 -12.94 -5.49
N ILE A 92 5.45 -12.03 -5.65
CA ILE A 92 5.18 -10.98 -4.64
C ILE A 92 4.68 -11.61 -3.35
N ILE A 93 3.75 -12.57 -3.42
CA ILE A 93 3.24 -13.32 -2.25
C ILE A 93 4.38 -14.10 -1.58
N ALA A 94 5.18 -14.84 -2.34
CA ALA A 94 6.30 -15.61 -1.81
C ALA A 94 7.33 -14.71 -1.10
N LEU A 95 7.64 -13.54 -1.68
CA LEU A 95 8.50 -12.56 -1.02
C LEU A 95 7.89 -12.07 0.31
N GLY A 96 6.57 -11.80 0.34
CA GLY A 96 5.87 -11.41 1.57
C GLY A 96 5.94 -12.48 2.65
N LEU A 97 5.74 -13.75 2.27
CA LEU A 97 5.87 -14.89 3.19
C LEU A 97 7.30 -15.02 3.74
N LEU A 98 8.32 -14.82 2.89
CA LEU A 98 9.73 -14.84 3.31
C LEU A 98 10.07 -13.69 4.27
N LEU A 99 9.53 -12.48 4.04
CA LEU A 99 9.72 -11.37 4.96
C LEU A 99 9.05 -11.62 6.32
N HIS A 100 7.86 -12.23 6.33
CA HIS A 100 7.21 -12.62 7.58
C HIS A 100 7.97 -13.74 8.31
N LEU A 101 8.58 -14.67 7.55
CA LEU A 101 9.45 -15.69 8.13
C LEU A 101 10.69 -15.06 8.79
N ALA A 102 11.31 -14.09 8.13
CA ALA A 102 12.43 -13.34 8.67
C ALA A 102 12.04 -12.57 9.94
N ALA A 103 10.86 -11.90 9.94
CA ALA A 103 10.35 -11.19 11.09
C ALA A 103 10.00 -12.14 12.25
N TRP A 104 9.34 -13.26 11.96
CA TRP A 104 9.02 -14.29 12.95
C TRP A 104 10.26 -14.78 13.67
N TRP A 105 11.32 -15.07 12.94
CA TRP A 105 12.60 -15.47 13.50
C TRP A 105 13.31 -14.34 14.24
N ALA A 106 13.36 -13.13 13.65
CA ALA A 106 14.14 -12.00 14.18
C ALA A 106 13.57 -11.40 15.47
N TYR A 107 12.24 -11.48 15.65
CA TYR A 107 11.53 -10.94 16.82
C TYR A 107 11.09 -12.01 17.81
N ASP A 108 11.44 -13.29 17.58
CA ASP A 108 11.00 -14.44 18.39
C ASP A 108 9.49 -14.44 18.63
N LEU A 109 8.73 -14.21 17.53
CA LEU A 109 7.28 -14.09 17.62
C LEU A 109 6.65 -15.46 17.96
N PRO A 110 5.57 -15.52 18.76
CA PRO A 110 4.95 -16.79 19.16
C PRO A 110 4.34 -17.55 17.97
N HIS A 111 3.87 -16.84 16.94
CA HIS A 111 3.19 -17.40 15.79
C HIS A 111 3.64 -16.78 14.48
N TYR A 112 3.76 -17.60 13.44
CA TYR A 112 4.00 -17.14 12.07
C TYR A 112 2.74 -16.51 11.49
N ARG A 113 2.83 -15.31 10.91
CA ARG A 113 1.71 -14.61 10.25
C ARG A 113 1.73 -14.83 8.74
N PRO A 114 0.70 -15.51 8.13
CA PRO A 114 0.66 -15.73 6.68
C PRO A 114 0.14 -14.54 5.86
N TRP A 115 -0.69 -13.67 6.45
CA TRP A 115 -1.25 -12.50 5.80
C TRP A 115 -0.39 -11.25 6.00
N GLY A 116 -0.38 -10.36 4.99
CA GLY A 116 0.34 -9.10 5.07
C GLY A 116 0.29 -8.29 3.79
N VAL A 117 1.00 -7.19 3.79
CA VAL A 117 0.99 -6.17 2.74
C VAL A 117 1.29 -6.75 1.36
N LEU A 118 2.39 -7.51 1.20
CA LEU A 118 2.76 -8.07 -0.10
C LEU A 118 1.83 -9.18 -0.55
N GLN A 119 1.34 -10.01 0.37
CA GLN A 119 0.37 -11.06 0.06
C GLN A 119 -0.92 -10.44 -0.48
N ARG A 120 -1.44 -9.39 0.16
CA ARG A 120 -2.61 -8.64 -0.31
C ARG A 120 -2.35 -7.98 -1.66
N ILE A 121 -1.19 -7.34 -1.86
CA ILE A 121 -0.82 -6.73 -3.15
C ILE A 121 -0.80 -7.78 -4.26
N GLY A 122 -0.13 -8.92 -4.03
CA GLY A 122 -0.04 -9.99 -5.01
C GLY A 122 -1.41 -10.55 -5.37
N LEU A 123 -2.26 -10.82 -4.38
CA LEU A 123 -3.61 -11.33 -4.57
C LEU A 123 -4.51 -10.33 -5.30
N CYS A 124 -4.56 -9.08 -4.84
CA CYS A 124 -5.32 -8.02 -5.51
C CYS A 124 -4.86 -7.81 -6.96
N PHE A 125 -3.54 -7.86 -7.22
CA PHE A 125 -2.99 -7.76 -8.58
C PHE A 125 -3.44 -8.93 -9.46
N MET A 126 -3.37 -10.18 -8.97
CA MET A 126 -3.76 -11.37 -9.70
C MET A 126 -5.26 -11.41 -10.04
N ILE A 127 -6.09 -10.78 -9.22
CA ILE A 127 -7.55 -10.70 -9.46
C ILE A 127 -7.89 -9.49 -10.34
N ALA A 128 -7.38 -8.30 -10.00
CA ALA A 128 -7.76 -7.08 -10.70
C ALA A 128 -7.21 -6.98 -12.12
N ALA A 129 -6.03 -7.55 -12.41
CA ALA A 129 -5.45 -7.48 -13.75
C ALA A 129 -6.25 -8.25 -14.80
N PRO A 130 -6.69 -9.51 -14.60
CA PRO A 130 -7.62 -10.18 -15.50
C PRO A 130 -8.95 -9.46 -15.66
N LEU A 131 -9.52 -8.94 -14.56
CA LEU A 131 -10.75 -8.16 -14.62
C LEU A 131 -10.58 -6.93 -15.50
N ALA A 132 -9.43 -6.23 -15.39
CA ALA A 132 -9.12 -5.07 -16.22
C ALA A 132 -8.93 -5.43 -17.71
N MET A 133 -8.44 -6.63 -18.01
CA MET A 133 -8.25 -7.12 -19.39
C MET A 133 -9.57 -7.47 -20.07
N HIS A 134 -10.52 -8.06 -19.35
CA HIS A 134 -11.71 -8.68 -19.95
C HIS A 134 -12.99 -7.87 -19.75
N LEU A 135 -13.07 -7.06 -18.70
CA LEU A 135 -14.26 -6.26 -18.43
C LEU A 135 -14.20 -4.89 -19.10
N ARG A 136 -15.33 -4.48 -19.69
CA ARG A 136 -15.50 -3.12 -20.19
C ARG A 136 -15.40 -2.09 -19.04
N PRO A 137 -15.00 -0.83 -19.31
CA PRO A 137 -14.88 0.22 -18.30
C PRO A 137 -16.10 0.38 -17.38
N ARG A 138 -17.32 0.32 -17.95
CA ARG A 138 -18.57 0.42 -17.18
C ARG A 138 -18.74 -0.77 -16.23
N ALA A 139 -18.39 -1.97 -16.66
CA ALA A 139 -18.47 -3.17 -15.84
C ALA A 139 -17.44 -3.15 -14.67
N GLN A 140 -16.25 -2.57 -14.90
CA GLN A 140 -15.26 -2.39 -13.83
C GLN A 140 -15.77 -1.43 -12.74
N TRP A 141 -16.43 -0.31 -13.13
CA TRP A 141 -17.08 0.59 -12.18
C TRP A 141 -18.23 -0.08 -11.42
N ALA A 142 -19.10 -0.80 -12.15
CA ALA A 142 -20.21 -1.52 -11.54
C ALA A 142 -19.70 -2.59 -10.56
N LEU A 143 -18.66 -3.34 -10.92
CA LEU A 143 -18.06 -4.35 -10.04
C LEU A 143 -17.43 -3.71 -8.79
N ALA A 144 -16.67 -2.62 -8.94
CA ALA A 144 -16.10 -1.92 -7.78
C ALA A 144 -17.23 -1.42 -6.85
N GLY A 145 -18.29 -0.80 -7.40
CA GLY A 145 -19.46 -0.39 -6.63
C GLY A 145 -20.17 -1.57 -5.95
N ALA A 146 -20.38 -2.68 -6.66
CA ALA A 146 -21.00 -3.88 -6.12
C ALA A 146 -20.16 -4.48 -4.96
N ILE A 147 -18.83 -4.54 -5.10
CA ILE A 147 -17.93 -4.98 -4.02
C ILE A 147 -18.09 -4.08 -2.79
N LEU A 148 -18.11 -2.76 -2.97
CA LEU A 148 -18.22 -1.81 -1.86
C LEU A 148 -19.58 -1.89 -1.16
N LEU A 149 -20.67 -2.02 -1.93
CA LEU A 149 -22.01 -2.18 -1.37
C LEU A 149 -22.17 -3.54 -0.65
N ALA A 150 -21.68 -4.61 -1.25
CA ALA A 150 -21.71 -5.94 -0.64
C ALA A 150 -20.87 -5.95 0.66
N TRP A 151 -19.70 -5.32 0.67
CA TRP A 151 -18.88 -5.23 1.85
C TRP A 151 -19.55 -4.45 2.99
N TRP A 152 -20.20 -3.34 2.66
CA TRP A 152 -20.98 -2.59 3.62
C TRP A 152 -22.14 -3.42 4.19
N ALA A 153 -22.90 -4.10 3.33
CA ALA A 153 -23.99 -4.96 3.74
C ALA A 153 -23.53 -6.14 4.61
N LEU A 154 -22.36 -6.73 4.31
CA LEU A 154 -21.78 -7.82 5.10
C LEU A 154 -21.33 -7.39 6.50
N LEU A 155 -20.81 -6.17 6.64
CA LEU A 155 -20.38 -5.66 7.95
C LEU A 155 -21.52 -5.08 8.79
N ALA A 156 -22.63 -4.64 8.16
CA ALA A 156 -23.71 -3.96 8.86
C ALA A 156 -24.32 -4.75 10.03
N PRO A 157 -24.60 -6.08 9.94
CA PRO A 157 -25.20 -6.83 11.05
C PRO A 157 -24.31 -7.00 12.28
N GLY A 158 -22.97 -7.09 12.08
CA GLY A 158 -21.98 -7.31 13.16
C GLY A 158 -21.36 -6.01 13.68
N GLY A 159 -21.68 -4.87 13.07
CA GLY A 159 -21.04 -3.61 13.40
C GLY A 159 -19.57 -3.56 13.00
N HIS A 160 -18.87 -2.53 13.52
CA HIS A 160 -17.47 -2.25 13.16
C HIS A 160 -16.55 -2.29 14.38
N ALA A 161 -16.98 -2.90 15.50
CA ALA A 161 -16.18 -3.00 16.72
C ALA A 161 -14.99 -3.94 16.50
N GLU A 162 -13.86 -3.56 17.07
CA GLU A 162 -12.63 -4.35 17.01
C GLU A 162 -12.86 -5.74 17.61
N PHE A 163 -12.29 -6.79 17.00
CA PHE A 163 -12.44 -8.22 17.28
C PHE A 163 -13.86 -8.80 17.12
N HIS A 164 -14.90 -7.98 17.09
CA HIS A 164 -16.29 -8.44 17.10
C HIS A 164 -17.00 -8.31 15.74
N ASN A 165 -16.40 -7.60 14.78
CA ASN A 165 -16.93 -7.48 13.42
C ASN A 165 -16.81 -8.79 12.64
N LEU A 166 -17.57 -8.91 11.54
CA LEU A 166 -17.60 -10.13 10.73
C LEU A 166 -16.24 -10.51 10.16
N ALA A 167 -15.42 -9.52 9.75
CA ALA A 167 -14.11 -9.79 9.15
C ALA A 167 -13.16 -10.43 10.17
N ASP A 168 -13.04 -9.83 11.36
CA ASP A 168 -12.18 -10.35 12.42
C ASP A 168 -12.65 -11.74 12.90
N ARG A 169 -13.97 -11.96 12.98
CA ARG A 169 -14.53 -13.28 13.36
C ARG A 169 -14.17 -14.38 12.35
N ILE A 170 -14.27 -14.09 11.05
CA ILE A 170 -13.93 -15.05 10.00
C ILE A 170 -12.42 -15.27 9.97
N ASP A 171 -11.63 -14.20 9.99
CA ASP A 171 -10.16 -14.30 9.97
C ASP A 171 -9.65 -15.02 11.25
N THR A 172 -10.27 -14.79 12.42
CA THR A 172 -10.01 -15.57 13.63
C THR A 172 -10.31 -17.05 13.43
N ALA A 173 -11.49 -17.39 12.93
CA ALA A 173 -11.90 -18.79 12.77
C ALA A 173 -11.02 -19.57 11.79
N LEU A 174 -10.44 -18.89 10.79
CA LEU A 174 -9.62 -19.53 9.75
C LEU A 174 -8.12 -19.54 10.09
N PHE A 175 -7.63 -18.53 10.81
CA PHE A 175 -6.19 -18.29 10.92
C PHE A 175 -5.66 -18.13 12.34
N ALA A 176 -6.50 -18.03 13.39
CA ALA A 176 -5.99 -17.96 14.75
C ALA A 176 -5.16 -19.20 15.11
N PRO A 177 -4.02 -19.04 15.79
CA PRO A 177 -3.45 -17.82 16.34
C PRO A 177 -2.56 -17.01 15.38
N HIS A 178 -2.54 -17.32 14.09
CA HIS A 178 -1.66 -16.78 13.04
C HIS A 178 -2.12 -15.42 12.47
N THR A 179 -2.85 -14.63 13.25
CA THR A 179 -3.29 -13.26 12.93
C THR A 179 -2.27 -12.22 13.39
N TYR A 180 -2.39 -10.97 12.92
CA TYR A 180 -1.49 -9.87 13.32
C TYR A 180 -1.54 -9.60 14.83
N ILE A 181 -2.74 -9.54 15.38
CA ILE A 181 -2.96 -9.51 16.83
C ILE A 181 -3.80 -10.73 17.17
N HIS A 182 -3.40 -11.45 18.20
CA HIS A 182 -4.13 -12.57 18.78
C HIS A 182 -4.12 -12.43 20.30
N ASP A 183 -5.31 -12.47 20.89
CA ASP A 183 -5.48 -12.48 22.34
C ASP A 183 -5.67 -13.92 22.84
N PRO A 184 -4.68 -14.51 23.50
CA PRO A 184 -4.79 -15.90 24.00
C PRO A 184 -5.88 -16.09 25.05
N ALA A 185 -6.28 -15.03 25.77
CA ALA A 185 -7.31 -15.14 26.83
C ALA A 185 -8.72 -15.28 26.26
N THR A 186 -8.99 -14.59 25.14
CA THR A 186 -10.30 -14.66 24.48
C THR A 186 -10.31 -15.56 23.24
N GLY A 187 -9.14 -15.92 22.71
CA GLY A 187 -8.98 -16.63 21.44
C GLY A 187 -9.32 -15.79 20.23
N LEU A 188 -9.57 -14.48 20.40
CA LEU A 188 -9.91 -13.58 19.33
C LEU A 188 -8.65 -13.07 18.62
N GLY A 189 -8.76 -12.88 17.31
CA GLY A 189 -7.69 -12.34 16.50
C GLY A 189 -8.19 -11.29 15.53
N ARG A 190 -7.27 -10.49 15.01
CA ARG A 190 -7.52 -9.57 13.89
C ARG A 190 -6.30 -9.41 13.01
N ASP A 191 -6.53 -9.15 11.76
CA ASP A 191 -5.48 -8.88 10.79
C ASP A 191 -5.89 -7.74 9.86
N PRO A 192 -5.21 -6.56 9.91
CA PRO A 192 -5.52 -5.42 9.04
C PRO A 192 -5.28 -5.72 7.55
N GLU A 193 -4.48 -6.75 7.23
CA GLU A 193 -4.29 -7.29 5.89
C GLU A 193 -4.96 -8.65 5.71
N GLY A 194 -5.96 -9.00 6.51
CA GLY A 194 -6.64 -10.29 6.52
C GLY A 194 -7.34 -10.64 5.21
N MET A 195 -7.81 -11.88 5.13
CA MET A 195 -8.43 -12.42 3.93
C MET A 195 -9.70 -11.66 3.56
N MET A 196 -10.58 -11.44 4.54
CA MET A 196 -11.88 -10.82 4.27
C MET A 196 -11.77 -9.37 3.79
N SER A 197 -10.94 -8.55 4.44
CA SER A 197 -10.72 -7.15 4.04
C SER A 197 -9.92 -7.01 2.73
N THR A 198 -9.41 -8.09 2.15
CA THR A 198 -8.84 -8.12 0.80
C THR A 198 -9.91 -7.92 -0.28
N LEU A 199 -11.17 -8.30 -0.03
CA LEU A 199 -12.26 -8.09 -0.99
C LEU A 199 -12.45 -6.60 -1.36
N PRO A 200 -12.68 -5.66 -0.41
CA PRO A 200 -12.75 -4.23 -0.75
C PRO A 200 -11.41 -3.64 -1.22
N ALA A 201 -10.26 -4.24 -0.88
CA ALA A 201 -8.96 -3.83 -1.41
C ALA A 201 -8.84 -4.06 -2.94
N ILE A 202 -9.53 -5.08 -3.50
CA ILE A 202 -9.64 -5.27 -4.95
C ILE A 202 -10.35 -4.07 -5.59
N ALA A 203 -11.38 -3.50 -4.96
CA ALA A 203 -12.03 -2.30 -5.46
C ALA A 203 -11.06 -1.10 -5.51
N SER A 204 -10.18 -0.93 -4.51
CA SER A 204 -9.14 0.10 -4.53
C SER A 204 -8.24 -0.02 -5.77
N VAL A 205 -7.84 -1.25 -6.14
CA VAL A 205 -7.05 -1.51 -7.35
C VAL A 205 -7.86 -1.22 -8.62
N LEU A 206 -9.14 -1.62 -8.69
CA LEU A 206 -10.01 -1.33 -9.85
C LEU A 206 -10.21 0.18 -10.05
N LEU A 207 -10.38 0.96 -8.97
CA LEU A 207 -10.42 2.42 -9.04
C LEU A 207 -9.11 2.97 -9.64
N GLY A 208 -7.97 2.45 -9.20
CA GLY A 208 -6.67 2.79 -9.78
C GLY A 208 -6.56 2.45 -11.27
N VAL A 209 -7.10 1.29 -11.71
CA VAL A 209 -7.16 0.92 -13.13
C VAL A 209 -7.95 1.96 -13.93
N ARG A 210 -9.11 2.38 -13.44
CA ARG A 210 -9.97 3.35 -14.15
C ARG A 210 -9.31 4.74 -14.25
N VAL A 211 -8.69 5.18 -13.16
CA VAL A 211 -7.97 6.46 -13.14
C VAL A 211 -6.72 6.40 -14.04
N GLY A 212 -5.98 5.29 -14.03
CA GLY A 212 -4.85 5.05 -14.93
C GLY A 212 -5.25 5.05 -16.42
N ASP A 213 -6.43 4.50 -16.74
CA ASP A 213 -6.96 4.55 -18.11
C ASP A 213 -7.28 5.98 -18.56
N TRP A 214 -7.86 6.82 -17.70
CA TRP A 214 -8.06 8.24 -18.00
C TRP A 214 -6.74 9.01 -18.13
N LEU A 215 -5.77 8.71 -17.26
CA LEU A 215 -4.44 9.33 -17.35
C LEU A 215 -3.80 9.05 -18.72
N ARG A 216 -3.75 7.78 -19.16
CA ARG A 216 -3.15 7.41 -20.46
C ARG A 216 -3.88 7.98 -21.66
N ARG A 217 -5.18 8.25 -21.54
CA ARG A 217 -6.00 8.88 -22.58
C ARG A 217 -5.99 10.42 -22.51
N GLY A 218 -5.26 11.02 -21.57
CA GLY A 218 -5.21 12.47 -21.40
C GLY A 218 -6.50 13.08 -20.85
N GLN A 219 -7.40 12.29 -20.29
CA GLN A 219 -8.72 12.72 -19.79
C GLN A 219 -8.64 13.26 -18.36
N LEU A 220 -7.82 14.30 -18.15
CA LEU A 220 -7.55 14.84 -16.83
C LEU A 220 -8.78 15.42 -16.13
N ARG A 221 -9.74 15.99 -16.89
CA ARG A 221 -11.00 16.48 -16.31
C ARG A 221 -11.80 15.33 -15.67
N SER A 222 -11.91 14.20 -16.36
CA SER A 222 -12.61 13.01 -15.84
C SER A 222 -11.90 12.47 -14.60
N LEU A 223 -10.55 12.44 -14.61
CA LEU A 223 -9.75 12.03 -13.48
C LEU A 223 -10.00 12.95 -12.27
N LEU A 224 -9.94 14.26 -12.43
CA LEU A 224 -10.17 15.23 -11.37
C LEU A 224 -11.60 15.13 -10.82
N LEU A 225 -12.61 15.08 -11.69
CA LEU A 225 -14.01 14.95 -11.27
C LEU A 225 -14.25 13.65 -10.50
N ALA A 226 -13.65 12.53 -10.92
CA ALA A 226 -13.73 11.27 -10.18
C ALA A 226 -13.02 11.35 -8.84
N ALA A 227 -11.86 11.99 -8.75
CA ALA A 227 -11.17 12.20 -7.48
C ALA A 227 -12.05 12.95 -6.47
N LEU A 228 -12.65 14.07 -6.91
CA LEU A 228 -13.55 14.86 -6.07
C LEU A 228 -14.84 14.10 -5.71
N ALA A 229 -15.43 13.36 -6.67
CA ALA A 229 -16.59 12.52 -6.42
C ALA A 229 -16.30 11.40 -5.42
N MET A 230 -15.15 10.74 -5.52
CA MET A 230 -14.72 9.72 -4.55
C MET A 230 -14.51 10.31 -3.16
N LEU A 231 -13.88 11.49 -3.04
CA LEU A 231 -13.71 12.18 -1.75
C LEU A 231 -15.06 12.54 -1.14
N ALA A 232 -15.96 13.14 -1.91
CA ALA A 232 -17.29 13.49 -1.43
C ALA A 232 -18.10 12.25 -1.02
N ALA A 233 -18.11 11.21 -1.86
CA ALA A 233 -18.81 9.96 -1.56
C ALA A 233 -18.20 9.24 -0.34
N GLY A 234 -16.87 9.20 -0.20
CA GLY A 234 -16.17 8.64 0.96
C GLY A 234 -16.52 9.38 2.24
N ALA A 235 -16.50 10.73 2.20
CA ALA A 235 -16.88 11.56 3.34
C ALA A 235 -18.35 11.38 3.73
N LEU A 236 -19.27 11.37 2.77
CA LEU A 236 -20.71 11.15 3.05
C LEU A 236 -20.96 9.73 3.57
N TRP A 237 -20.34 8.72 2.98
CA TRP A 237 -20.51 7.33 3.42
C TRP A 237 -19.91 7.09 4.80
N SER A 238 -18.90 7.88 5.19
CA SER A 238 -18.29 7.77 6.54
C SER A 238 -19.26 8.08 7.68
N LEU A 239 -20.37 8.77 7.41
CA LEU A 239 -21.44 9.00 8.38
C LEU A 239 -22.23 7.72 8.72
N ALA A 240 -22.28 6.76 7.77
CA ALA A 240 -22.97 5.47 7.95
C ALA A 240 -21.99 4.31 8.19
N MET A 241 -20.77 4.39 7.67
CA MET A 241 -19.71 3.40 7.79
C MET A 241 -18.40 4.12 8.06
N PRO A 242 -17.88 4.13 9.29
CA PRO A 242 -16.71 4.94 9.65
C PRO A 242 -15.48 4.57 8.81
N LEU A 243 -14.60 5.55 8.58
CA LEU A 243 -13.31 5.29 7.95
C LEU A 243 -12.54 4.31 8.84
N ASN A 244 -12.15 3.16 8.29
CA ASN A 244 -11.37 2.18 9.03
C ASN A 244 -10.44 1.41 8.08
N LYS A 245 -9.14 1.51 8.35
CA LYS A 245 -8.09 0.86 7.55
C LYS A 245 -8.06 -0.66 7.77
N ALA A 246 -8.21 -1.12 9.01
CA ALA A 246 -8.13 -2.55 9.33
C ALA A 246 -9.26 -3.33 8.64
N LEU A 247 -10.47 -2.78 8.66
CA LEU A 247 -11.63 -3.33 7.97
C LEU A 247 -11.67 -3.00 6.48
N TRP A 248 -10.83 -2.09 6.00
CA TRP A 248 -10.84 -1.59 4.62
C TRP A 248 -12.25 -1.16 4.19
N THR A 249 -12.92 -0.35 5.05
CA THR A 249 -14.32 0.01 4.86
C THR A 249 -14.58 0.68 3.51
N SER A 250 -15.80 0.58 3.01
CA SER A 250 -16.17 1.14 1.70
C SER A 250 -15.97 2.66 1.63
N SER A 251 -16.27 3.37 2.72
CA SER A 251 -15.98 4.78 2.90
C SER A 251 -14.48 5.07 2.83
N PHE A 252 -13.64 4.23 3.48
CA PHE A 252 -12.19 4.33 3.46
C PHE A 252 -11.62 4.11 2.05
N VAL A 253 -12.14 3.14 1.29
CA VAL A 253 -11.72 2.89 -0.10
C VAL A 253 -11.96 4.13 -0.97
N LEU A 254 -13.14 4.74 -0.90
CA LEU A 254 -13.45 5.93 -1.69
C LEU A 254 -12.65 7.15 -1.22
N TRP A 255 -12.52 7.36 0.08
CA TRP A 255 -11.75 8.46 0.65
C TRP A 255 -10.28 8.40 0.22
N THR A 256 -9.63 7.26 0.43
CA THR A 256 -8.21 7.08 0.09
C THR A 256 -7.98 7.03 -1.42
N GLY A 257 -8.90 6.44 -2.19
CA GLY A 257 -8.88 6.42 -3.66
C GLY A 257 -8.99 7.83 -4.25
N GLY A 258 -9.84 8.68 -3.65
CA GLY A 258 -9.99 10.09 -4.04
C GLY A 258 -8.70 10.88 -3.80
N TRP A 259 -8.08 10.76 -2.63
CA TRP A 259 -6.79 11.39 -2.34
C TRP A 259 -5.67 10.88 -3.26
N ALA A 260 -5.63 9.57 -3.54
CA ALA A 260 -4.63 8.99 -4.44
C ALA A 260 -4.79 9.50 -5.89
N ALA A 261 -6.04 9.61 -6.37
CA ALA A 261 -6.34 10.16 -7.69
C ALA A 261 -5.98 11.65 -7.78
N LEU A 262 -6.28 12.43 -6.74
CA LEU A 262 -5.92 13.85 -6.66
C LEU A 262 -4.40 14.05 -6.65
N ALA A 263 -3.68 13.27 -5.84
CA ALA A 263 -2.22 13.29 -5.78
C ALA A 263 -1.59 12.91 -7.14
N LEU A 264 -2.16 11.91 -7.83
CA LEU A 264 -1.70 11.53 -9.17
C LEU A 264 -1.97 12.63 -10.20
N CYS A 265 -3.14 13.27 -10.16
CA CYS A 265 -3.48 14.41 -11.02
C CYS A 265 -2.48 15.54 -10.82
N LEU A 266 -2.21 15.92 -9.59
CA LEU A 266 -1.24 16.97 -9.24
C LEU A 266 0.18 16.60 -9.69
N ALA A 267 0.63 15.37 -9.40
CA ALA A 267 1.94 14.89 -9.83
C ALA A 267 2.07 14.91 -11.36
N HIS A 268 1.03 14.50 -12.10
CA HIS A 268 1.02 14.56 -13.57
C HIS A 268 1.13 16.01 -14.08
N LEU A 269 0.36 16.92 -13.50
CA LEU A 269 0.40 18.34 -13.89
C LEU A 269 1.77 18.98 -13.63
N LEU A 270 2.38 18.68 -12.48
CA LEU A 270 3.66 19.27 -12.10
C LEU A 270 4.83 18.62 -12.86
N ILE A 271 4.89 17.29 -12.87
CA ILE A 271 6.04 16.53 -13.38
C ILE A 271 5.94 16.34 -14.90
N ASP A 272 4.85 15.71 -15.38
CA ASP A 272 4.77 15.34 -16.81
C ASP A 272 4.40 16.51 -17.71
N ARG A 273 3.63 17.53 -17.20
CA ARG A 273 3.20 18.69 -17.99
C ARG A 273 4.09 19.91 -17.82
N ARG A 274 4.54 20.22 -16.59
CA ARG A 274 5.35 21.38 -16.29
C ARG A 274 6.85 21.10 -16.19
N GLY A 275 7.26 19.83 -16.28
CA GLY A 275 8.67 19.41 -16.27
C GLY A 275 9.36 19.53 -14.91
N TRP A 276 8.61 19.53 -13.81
CA TRP A 276 9.20 19.48 -12.46
C TRP A 276 9.99 18.20 -12.24
N PRO A 277 11.04 18.21 -11.39
CA PRO A 277 11.80 17.01 -11.10
C PRO A 277 10.90 15.94 -10.47
N ALA A 278 11.02 14.70 -10.95
CA ALA A 278 10.29 13.54 -10.44
C ALA A 278 10.91 13.05 -9.12
N ILE A 279 10.73 13.83 -8.04
CA ILE A 279 11.23 13.49 -6.70
C ILE A 279 10.60 12.16 -6.29
N GLY A 280 11.43 11.25 -5.75
CA GLY A 280 11.01 9.89 -5.37
C GLY A 280 11.10 8.84 -6.49
N ARG A 281 11.35 9.22 -7.76
CA ARG A 281 11.40 8.30 -8.90
C ARG A 281 12.32 7.09 -8.65
N SER A 282 13.48 7.27 -8.04
CA SER A 282 14.43 6.18 -7.75
C SER A 282 13.82 5.13 -6.82
N PHE A 283 13.05 5.55 -5.80
CA PHE A 283 12.23 4.64 -4.99
C PHE A 283 11.15 3.96 -5.84
N GLY A 284 10.47 4.71 -6.72
CA GLY A 284 9.36 4.18 -7.52
C GLY A 284 9.79 3.11 -8.51
N VAL A 285 10.98 3.22 -9.12
CA VAL A 285 11.51 2.21 -10.06
C VAL A 285 12.09 0.99 -9.35
N ASN A 286 12.51 1.13 -8.08
CA ASN A 286 13.08 0.08 -7.24
C ASN A 286 12.22 -0.17 -5.97
N ALA A 287 10.89 0.01 -6.07
CA ALA A 287 9.98 -0.02 -4.93
C ALA A 287 10.06 -1.31 -4.10
N ILE A 288 10.11 -2.45 -4.77
CA ILE A 288 10.20 -3.76 -4.08
C ILE A 288 11.55 -3.93 -3.39
N THR A 289 12.65 -3.48 -4.01
CA THR A 289 13.98 -3.53 -3.37
C THR A 289 14.01 -2.67 -2.12
N ALA A 290 13.49 -1.45 -2.20
CA ALA A 290 13.43 -0.57 -1.04
C ALA A 290 12.59 -1.16 0.09
N TYR A 291 11.38 -1.66 -0.23
CA TYR A 291 10.49 -2.26 0.76
C TYR A 291 11.06 -3.53 1.39
N ALA A 292 11.42 -4.52 0.57
CA ALA A 292 11.89 -5.80 1.07
C ALA A 292 13.27 -5.68 1.73
N GLY A 293 14.16 -4.90 1.13
CA GLY A 293 15.49 -4.68 1.68
C GLY A 293 15.44 -3.93 3.01
N SER A 294 14.59 -2.90 3.14
CA SER A 294 14.41 -2.19 4.42
C SER A 294 13.83 -3.10 5.50
N ALA A 295 12.83 -3.90 5.18
CA ALA A 295 12.25 -4.86 6.12
C ALA A 295 13.28 -5.90 6.59
N LEU A 296 14.08 -6.46 5.67
CA LEU A 296 15.16 -7.39 6.02
C LEU A 296 16.26 -6.73 6.86
N LEU A 297 16.62 -5.49 6.54
CA LEU A 297 17.62 -4.74 7.35
C LEU A 297 17.09 -4.50 8.77
N VAL A 298 15.84 -4.14 8.93
CA VAL A 298 15.20 -3.97 10.25
C VAL A 298 15.22 -5.30 11.02
N CYS A 299 14.81 -6.41 10.38
CA CYS A 299 14.89 -7.74 11.00
C CYS A 299 16.30 -8.10 11.42
N LEU A 300 17.30 -7.85 10.56
CA LEU A 300 18.71 -8.11 10.89
C LEU A 300 19.17 -7.29 12.08
N LEU A 301 18.92 -5.98 12.09
CA LEU A 301 19.30 -5.08 13.19
C LEU A 301 18.61 -5.47 14.51
N ALA A 302 17.37 -5.95 14.44
CA ALA A 302 16.66 -6.47 15.60
C ALA A 302 17.30 -7.76 16.11
N ALA A 303 17.56 -8.74 15.23
CA ALA A 303 18.15 -10.03 15.59
C ALA A 303 19.53 -9.91 16.23
N VAL A 304 20.37 -8.96 15.77
CA VAL A 304 21.70 -8.72 16.35
C VAL A 304 21.67 -7.70 17.50
N GLY A 305 20.49 -7.19 17.89
CA GLY A 305 20.34 -6.23 18.99
C GLY A 305 20.92 -4.84 18.72
N TRP A 306 21.17 -4.45 17.48
CA TRP A 306 21.82 -3.19 17.14
C TRP A 306 20.88 -2.01 16.97
N TRP A 307 19.59 -2.23 16.82
CA TRP A 307 18.62 -1.15 16.64
C TRP A 307 18.68 -0.10 17.76
N GLY A 308 18.57 -0.56 19.02
CA GLY A 308 18.64 0.30 20.21
C GLY A 308 19.96 1.05 20.33
N PRO A 309 21.13 0.40 20.29
CA PRO A 309 22.43 1.07 20.32
C PRO A 309 22.62 2.12 19.24
N ILE A 310 22.25 1.84 17.97
CA ILE A 310 22.34 2.82 16.88
C ILE A 310 21.45 4.03 17.15
N TYR A 311 20.21 3.81 17.62
CA TYR A 311 19.33 4.90 17.99
C TYR A 311 19.87 5.72 19.17
N GLN A 312 20.27 5.07 20.25
CA GLN A 312 20.75 5.74 21.46
C GLN A 312 22.02 6.55 21.23
N HIS A 313 23.05 5.94 20.63
CA HIS A 313 24.33 6.63 20.43
C HIS A 313 24.33 7.60 19.24
N GLY A 314 23.59 7.26 18.18
CA GLY A 314 23.52 8.08 16.98
C GLY A 314 22.59 9.29 17.08
N PHE A 315 21.52 9.18 17.89
CA PHE A 315 20.45 10.18 17.92
C PHE A 315 20.00 10.55 19.34
N ALA A 316 19.43 9.63 20.11
CA ALA A 316 18.74 9.96 21.34
C ALA A 316 19.66 10.54 22.42
N GLY A 317 20.86 9.99 22.61
CA GLY A 317 21.77 10.37 23.69
C GLY A 317 22.14 11.86 23.71
N TRP A 318 22.29 12.49 22.54
CA TRP A 318 22.68 13.90 22.44
C TRP A 318 21.53 14.83 21.99
N MET A 319 20.51 14.32 21.29
CA MET A 319 19.40 15.12 20.80
C MET A 319 18.29 15.26 21.86
N THR A 320 17.98 14.20 22.62
CA THR A 320 16.88 14.22 23.60
C THR A 320 17.02 15.32 24.65
N PRO A 321 18.21 15.57 25.23
CA PRO A 321 18.36 16.65 26.21
C PRO A 321 18.13 18.06 25.65
N ARG A 322 18.23 18.22 24.31
CA ARG A 322 18.08 19.53 23.65
C ARG A 322 16.72 19.74 23.02
N PHE A 323 16.11 18.70 22.46
CA PHE A 323 14.95 18.81 21.59
C PHE A 323 13.77 17.93 22.03
N GLY A 324 13.89 17.23 23.16
CA GLY A 324 12.90 16.25 23.61
C GLY A 324 12.94 14.95 22.80
N PRO A 325 12.15 13.92 23.20
CA PRO A 325 12.29 12.55 22.66
C PRO A 325 11.70 12.34 21.26
N TYR A 326 10.78 13.19 20.80
CA TYR A 326 10.15 13.07 19.47
C TYR A 326 11.10 13.39 18.31
N VAL A 327 11.97 14.40 18.48
CA VAL A 327 12.88 14.84 17.42
C VAL A 327 13.90 13.77 17.05
N PRO A 328 14.63 13.12 17.98
CA PRO A 328 15.57 12.05 17.63
C PRO A 328 14.88 10.83 17.01
N SER A 329 13.65 10.50 17.43
CA SER A 329 12.87 9.42 16.85
C SER A 329 12.56 9.68 15.36
N LEU A 330 12.10 10.89 15.04
CA LEU A 330 11.87 11.32 13.65
C LEU A 330 13.19 11.42 12.87
N ALA A 331 14.25 11.97 13.46
CA ALA A 331 15.55 12.10 12.79
C ALA A 331 16.14 10.75 12.41
N PHE A 332 15.99 9.73 13.25
CA PHE A 332 16.37 8.35 12.94
C PHE A 332 15.58 7.81 11.74
N ALA A 333 14.25 7.98 11.73
CA ALA A 333 13.40 7.54 10.62
C ALA A 333 13.78 8.23 9.31
N LEU A 334 14.03 9.54 9.34
CA LEU A 334 14.48 10.31 8.17
C LEU A 334 15.87 9.84 7.68
N ALA A 335 16.81 9.57 8.59
CA ALA A 335 18.12 9.02 8.25
C ALA A 335 18.00 7.63 7.60
N PHE A 336 17.08 6.79 8.07
CA PHE A 336 16.79 5.49 7.47
C PHE A 336 16.22 5.63 6.05
N VAL A 337 15.28 6.57 5.85
CA VAL A 337 14.77 6.90 4.50
C VAL A 337 15.88 7.42 3.60
N ALA A 338 16.75 8.31 4.09
CA ALA A 338 17.89 8.85 3.34
C ALA A 338 18.90 7.76 2.94
N LEU A 339 19.19 6.81 3.83
CA LEU A 339 20.02 5.65 3.54
C LEU A 339 19.44 4.85 2.35
N TRP A 340 18.15 4.50 2.43
CA TRP A 340 17.49 3.76 1.36
C TRP A 340 17.36 4.56 0.08
N TRP A 341 17.13 5.86 0.17
CA TRP A 341 17.18 6.74 -1.00
C TRP A 341 18.56 6.68 -1.67
N GLY A 342 19.64 6.75 -0.92
CA GLY A 342 21.00 6.62 -1.43
C GLY A 342 21.22 5.28 -2.17
N ILE A 343 20.78 4.16 -1.57
CA ILE A 343 20.88 2.81 -2.15
C ILE A 343 20.11 2.73 -3.47
N VAL A 344 18.81 3.10 -3.47
CA VAL A 344 17.99 2.98 -4.70
C VAL A 344 18.38 4.00 -5.76
N ALA A 345 18.88 5.17 -5.40
CA ALA A 345 19.41 6.17 -6.33
C ALA A 345 20.69 5.66 -7.00
N TRP A 346 21.56 5.03 -6.23
CA TRP A 346 22.77 4.37 -6.77
C TRP A 346 22.39 3.24 -7.73
N MET A 347 21.42 2.38 -7.37
CA MET A 347 20.90 1.33 -8.25
C MET A 347 20.32 1.90 -9.55
N ASP A 348 19.50 2.97 -9.46
CA ASP A 348 18.87 3.60 -10.63
C ASP A 348 19.92 4.19 -11.57
N ARG A 349 20.98 4.83 -11.03
CA ARG A 349 22.14 5.35 -11.82
C ARG A 349 22.91 4.24 -12.53
N ARG A 350 22.98 3.03 -11.96
CA ARG A 350 23.61 1.84 -12.56
C ARG A 350 22.66 1.09 -13.50
N GLY A 351 21.40 1.53 -13.63
CA GLY A 351 20.37 0.84 -14.42
C GLY A 351 19.87 -0.45 -13.79
N TRP A 352 20.21 -0.71 -12.52
CA TRP A 352 19.79 -1.92 -11.81
C TRP A 352 18.35 -1.78 -11.34
N ARG A 353 17.51 -2.71 -11.79
CA ARG A 353 16.09 -2.74 -11.47
C ARG A 353 15.70 -4.18 -11.21
N LEU A 354 15.46 -4.49 -9.94
CA LEU A 354 14.92 -5.79 -9.56
C LEU A 354 13.43 -5.83 -9.95
N LYS A 355 13.10 -6.70 -10.90
CA LYS A 355 11.73 -6.95 -11.33
C LYS A 355 11.27 -8.28 -10.72
N ILE A 356 10.22 -8.22 -9.91
CA ILE A 356 9.52 -9.39 -9.40
C ILE A 356 8.23 -9.58 -10.19
#